data_45ebda2b9d4728d6837a68cdd2175177
#
_entry.id   45ebda2b9d4728d6837a68cdd2175177
#
_cell.length_a   1.000
_cell.length_b   1.000
_cell.length_c   1.000
_cell.angle_alpha   90.00
_cell.angle_beta   90.00
_cell.angle_gamma   90.00
#
_symmetry.space_group_name_H-M   'P 1'
#
loop_
_entity.id
_entity.type
_entity.pdbx_description
1 polymer ?
#
loop_
_entity_poly.entity_id
_entity_poly.type
_entity_poly.pdbx_seq_one_letter_code
_entity_poly.pdbx_strand_id
1 'polypeptide(L)'
;MMDIRPPFRLVVVVVALTAAACGGADEPTSVPLSSGGSGTVEAPSPTGPVTLITHDSFWISEGTLEEFTADTGIEVVLQMAGDTGQMVSTAILTAGDPLGDVMFGVDNTFLKRALDADLFEAYESPALVGVPEPLQLDPSHRVTPIDFGDVCVNYWIDRFDDENPVPSTLADLADPAYADQLVVQNPETSSPGLAFLLATIAEYGDGWEDYWAALRRNGVVVTSGWEDAYYGEFISGGGDRPIVVSYASSPPAEVIYADPPVDTPPTGVATNTCFRQVEFAGILAGTEHRVAAELLVDFLLSPAFQEDIPLSMFVFPALASAALPQAFVDFVQLPDDPHLLGPAEIEANRNAWTERWTEIVLR
;
A
#
# COMPACT_ATOMS: atom_id res chain seq x y z
N MET A 1 15.19 22.64 -4.18
CA MET A 1 14.32 22.07 -3.14
C MET A 1 12.91 22.33 -3.62
N MET A 2 12.39 21.41 -4.39
CA MET A 2 11.07 21.54 -5.01
C MET A 2 10.11 20.64 -4.23
N ASP A 3 9.10 21.25 -3.65
CA ASP A 3 8.05 20.54 -2.92
C ASP A 3 7.22 19.78 -3.96
N ILE A 4 7.40 18.46 -4.05
CA ILE A 4 6.72 17.58 -5.02
C ILE A 4 5.27 17.30 -4.59
N ARG A 5 4.80 17.94 -3.51
CA ARG A 5 3.41 17.85 -3.09
C ARG A 5 2.53 18.78 -3.91
N PRO A 6 1.50 18.28 -4.61
CA PRO A 6 0.50 19.16 -5.21
C PRO A 6 -0.17 20.00 -4.11
N PRO A 7 -0.53 21.27 -4.37
CA PRO A 7 -1.12 22.14 -3.36
C PRO A 7 -2.53 21.64 -2.98
N PHE A 8 -2.67 21.14 -1.76
CA PHE A 8 -3.96 20.81 -1.17
C PHE A 8 -4.83 22.08 -1.12
N ARG A 9 -5.85 22.15 -1.95
CA ARG A 9 -6.94 23.13 -1.81
C ARG A 9 -8.01 22.54 -0.92
N LEU A 10 -7.99 22.93 0.34
CA LEU A 10 -9.06 22.67 1.30
C LEU A 10 -10.33 23.40 0.84
N VAL A 11 -11.30 22.67 0.29
CA VAL A 11 -12.64 23.20 0.01
C VAL A 11 -13.49 23.02 1.27
N VAL A 12 -13.69 24.10 2.01
CA VAL A 12 -14.62 24.15 3.13
C VAL A 12 -16.03 24.35 2.58
N VAL A 13 -16.84 23.29 2.56
CA VAL A 13 -18.27 23.39 2.23
C VAL A 13 -19.03 23.77 3.51
N VAL A 14 -19.56 25.00 3.55
CA VAL A 14 -20.49 25.46 4.61
C VAL A 14 -21.89 25.00 4.24
N VAL A 15 -22.40 23.99 4.95
CA VAL A 15 -23.82 23.58 4.83
C VAL A 15 -24.71 24.50 5.68
N ALA A 16 -25.54 25.26 5.02
CA ALA A 16 -26.58 26.05 5.68
C ALA A 16 -27.85 25.20 5.86
N LEU A 17 -28.21 24.89 7.10
CA LEU A 17 -29.49 24.27 7.44
C LEU A 17 -30.62 25.34 7.37
N THR A 18 -31.60 25.08 6.49
CA THR A 18 -32.91 25.74 6.58
C THR A 18 -33.97 24.71 6.93
N ALA A 19 -34.53 24.87 8.13
CA ALA A 19 -35.73 24.15 8.59
C ALA A 19 -36.98 24.80 8.03
N ALA A 20 -37.89 24.05 7.42
CA ALA A 20 -39.26 24.45 7.16
C ALA A 20 -40.21 23.32 7.55
N ALA A 21 -41.02 23.58 8.56
CA ALA A 21 -42.13 22.74 8.99
C ALA A 21 -43.43 23.23 8.33
N CYS A 22 -44.33 22.28 7.95
CA CYS A 22 -45.78 22.35 8.03
C CYS A 22 -46.40 21.18 7.27
N GLY A 23 -47.14 20.45 7.77
CA GLY A 23 -48.36 19.91 8.25
C GLY A 23 -49.50 19.87 7.23
N GLY A 24 -50.16 18.69 7.08
CA GLY A 24 -51.40 18.51 6.32
C GLY A 24 -51.75 17.03 6.20
N ALA A 25 -52.75 16.60 6.98
CA ALA A 25 -53.42 15.32 6.85
C ALA A 25 -54.47 15.39 5.74
N ASP A 26 -54.66 14.28 4.98
CA ASP A 26 -55.98 13.91 4.46
C ASP A 26 -56.00 12.43 3.95
N GLU A 27 -57.19 11.89 3.90
CA GLU A 27 -57.75 10.58 3.96
C GLU A 27 -57.55 9.62 2.75
N PRO A 28 -57.98 8.33 2.89
CA PRO A 28 -57.61 7.26 1.97
C PRO A 28 -58.58 7.13 0.78
N THR A 29 -58.04 7.02 -0.44
CA THR A 29 -58.83 6.66 -1.64
C THR A 29 -58.41 5.28 -2.14
N SER A 30 -59.42 4.45 -2.35
CA SER A 30 -59.43 3.06 -2.82
C SER A 30 -58.68 2.84 -4.17
N VAL A 31 -57.91 1.76 -4.23
CA VAL A 31 -57.12 1.24 -5.35
C VAL A 31 -57.98 0.31 -6.22
N PRO A 32 -57.89 0.39 -7.58
CA PRO A 32 -58.27 -0.72 -8.47
C PRO A 32 -57.05 -1.60 -8.75
N LEU A 33 -57.22 -2.91 -8.58
CA LEU A 33 -56.28 -3.94 -9.07
C LEU A 33 -56.12 -3.82 -10.58
N SER A 34 -54.90 -3.59 -11.05
CA SER A 34 -54.50 -3.81 -12.44
C SER A 34 -53.40 -4.87 -12.50
N SER A 35 -53.65 -5.80 -13.43
CA SER A 35 -52.91 -7.01 -13.71
C SER A 35 -51.51 -6.79 -14.28
N GLY A 36 -50.57 -7.61 -13.79
CA GLY A 36 -49.45 -8.23 -14.53
C GLY A 36 -48.55 -7.34 -15.41
N GLY A 37 -47.51 -6.80 -14.81
CA GLY A 37 -46.29 -6.44 -15.54
C GLY A 37 -45.10 -7.15 -14.90
N SER A 38 -44.38 -7.96 -15.69
CA SER A 38 -43.03 -8.44 -15.31
C SER A 38 -42.12 -7.21 -15.22
N GLY A 39 -42.10 -6.59 -14.07
CA GLY A 39 -41.08 -5.61 -13.73
C GLY A 39 -39.79 -6.36 -13.50
N THR A 40 -38.80 -6.18 -14.37
CA THR A 40 -37.40 -6.32 -13.98
C THR A 40 -37.23 -5.45 -12.74
N VAL A 41 -36.96 -6.06 -11.60
CA VAL A 41 -36.52 -5.36 -10.39
C VAL A 41 -35.15 -4.80 -10.77
N GLU A 42 -35.12 -3.54 -11.13
CA GLU A 42 -33.88 -2.77 -11.27
C GLU A 42 -33.22 -2.81 -9.89
N ALA A 43 -32.02 -3.38 -9.80
CA ALA A 43 -31.26 -3.36 -8.58
C ALA A 43 -31.14 -1.91 -8.10
N PRO A 44 -31.28 -1.62 -6.80
CA PRO A 44 -31.15 -0.26 -6.31
C PRO A 44 -29.81 0.30 -6.76
N SER A 45 -29.84 1.41 -7.47
CA SER A 45 -28.62 2.15 -7.80
C SER A 45 -27.91 2.52 -6.50
N PRO A 46 -26.61 2.26 -6.38
CA PRO A 46 -25.88 2.62 -5.17
C PRO A 46 -26.01 4.13 -4.94
N THR A 47 -26.42 4.52 -3.73
CA THR A 47 -26.64 5.91 -3.37
C THR A 47 -25.62 6.33 -2.29
N GLY A 48 -24.87 7.38 -2.57
CA GLY A 48 -23.87 7.96 -1.66
C GLY A 48 -22.42 7.68 -2.10
N PRO A 49 -21.47 8.41 -1.53
CA PRO A 49 -20.06 8.19 -1.77
C PRO A 49 -19.58 6.84 -1.20
N VAL A 50 -18.51 6.31 -1.74
CA VAL A 50 -17.76 5.17 -1.18
C VAL A 50 -16.45 5.67 -0.59
N THR A 51 -16.14 5.28 0.64
CA THR A 51 -14.91 5.68 1.33
C THR A 51 -13.83 4.61 1.15
N LEU A 52 -12.71 5.00 0.53
CA LEU A 52 -11.51 4.19 0.39
C LEU A 52 -10.49 4.60 1.48
N ILE A 53 -10.25 3.68 2.43
CA ILE A 53 -9.18 3.84 3.42
C ILE A 53 -7.87 3.39 2.80
N THR A 54 -6.81 4.19 2.93
CA THR A 54 -5.50 3.93 2.34
C THR A 54 -4.36 4.20 3.33
N HIS A 55 -3.17 3.66 3.05
CA HIS A 55 -1.95 4.10 3.70
C HIS A 55 -1.51 5.50 3.22
N ASP A 56 -0.58 6.13 3.95
CA ASP A 56 -0.16 7.52 3.69
C ASP A 56 0.58 7.71 2.36
N SER A 57 1.23 6.65 1.86
CA SER A 57 1.95 6.67 0.58
C SER A 57 1.05 6.37 -0.63
N PHE A 58 -0.25 6.21 -0.42
CA PHE A 58 -1.19 6.05 -1.51
C PHE A 58 -1.31 7.35 -2.30
N TRP A 59 -0.97 7.27 -3.56
CA TRP A 59 -1.20 8.36 -4.51
C TRP A 59 -1.66 7.76 -5.84
N ILE A 60 -2.57 8.41 -6.51
CA ILE A 60 -3.08 8.03 -7.82
C ILE A 60 -3.21 9.30 -8.65
N SER A 61 -3.02 9.21 -9.97
CA SER A 61 -3.07 10.37 -10.87
C SER A 61 -4.42 11.06 -10.82
N GLU A 62 -4.40 12.39 -10.97
CA GLU A 62 -5.62 13.19 -11.10
C GLU A 62 -6.45 12.67 -12.28
N GLY A 63 -7.72 12.39 -12.04
CA GLY A 63 -8.64 11.85 -13.05
C GLY A 63 -8.85 10.34 -12.98
N THR A 64 -7.94 9.54 -12.38
CA THR A 64 -8.13 8.08 -12.31
C THR A 64 -9.36 7.70 -11.49
N LEU A 65 -9.55 8.24 -10.30
CA LEU A 65 -10.78 8.02 -9.50
C LEU A 65 -12.01 8.77 -10.06
N GLU A 66 -11.79 9.84 -10.81
CA GLU A 66 -12.85 10.55 -11.51
C GLU A 66 -13.47 9.70 -12.64
N GLU A 67 -12.68 8.80 -13.27
CA GLU A 67 -13.19 7.83 -14.24
C GLU A 67 -14.20 6.87 -13.58
N PHE A 68 -13.88 6.33 -12.40
CA PHE A 68 -14.85 5.54 -11.63
C PHE A 68 -16.14 6.32 -11.35
N THR A 69 -16.02 7.58 -10.94
CA THR A 69 -17.18 8.43 -10.67
C THR A 69 -17.99 8.72 -11.93
N ALA A 70 -17.33 8.92 -13.07
CA ALA A 70 -18.01 9.15 -14.36
C ALA A 70 -18.79 7.91 -14.83
N ASP A 71 -18.23 6.72 -14.62
CA ASP A 71 -18.85 5.47 -15.08
C ASP A 71 -19.98 4.97 -14.17
N THR A 72 -19.83 5.19 -12.85
CA THR A 72 -20.77 4.64 -11.86
C THR A 72 -21.73 5.68 -11.26
N GLY A 73 -21.39 6.96 -11.33
CA GLY A 73 -22.07 8.03 -10.61
C GLY A 73 -21.77 8.08 -9.12
N ILE A 74 -20.80 7.27 -8.63
CA ILE A 74 -20.42 7.16 -7.22
C ILE A 74 -19.13 7.95 -6.97
N GLU A 75 -19.15 8.87 -6.01
CA GLU A 75 -17.96 9.60 -5.60
C GLU A 75 -17.08 8.74 -4.69
N VAL A 76 -15.75 8.75 -4.90
CA VAL A 76 -14.77 8.11 -4.02
C VAL A 76 -14.22 9.16 -3.04
N VAL A 77 -14.34 8.87 -1.74
CA VAL A 77 -13.74 9.65 -0.66
C VAL A 77 -12.50 8.95 -0.17
N LEU A 78 -11.34 9.59 -0.29
CA LEU A 78 -10.08 9.05 0.22
C LEU A 78 -9.89 9.39 1.70
N GLN A 79 -9.51 8.39 2.50
CA GLN A 79 -9.15 8.55 3.90
C GLN A 79 -7.80 7.90 4.18
N MET A 80 -6.76 8.70 4.36
CA MET A 80 -5.44 8.23 4.78
C MET A 80 -5.45 7.86 6.27
N ALA A 81 -4.83 6.73 6.63
CA ALA A 81 -4.88 6.15 7.97
C ALA A 81 -3.51 5.74 8.55
N GLY A 82 -2.45 6.43 8.16
CA GLY A 82 -1.07 6.11 8.53
C GLY A 82 -0.45 5.05 7.61
N ASP A 83 0.75 4.58 7.93
CA ASP A 83 1.35 3.45 7.21
C ASP A 83 0.60 2.14 7.57
N THR A 84 0.75 1.09 6.78
CA THR A 84 -0.06 -0.15 6.81
C THR A 84 -0.26 -0.74 8.20
N GLY A 85 0.78 -0.79 9.03
CA GLY A 85 0.68 -1.33 10.39
C GLY A 85 -0.23 -0.51 11.30
N GLN A 86 -0.25 0.81 11.14
CA GLN A 86 -1.16 1.72 11.86
C GLN A 86 -2.59 1.59 11.33
N MET A 87 -2.75 1.56 10.01
CA MET A 87 -4.03 1.41 9.32
C MET A 87 -4.75 0.11 9.75
N VAL A 88 -4.07 -1.04 9.67
CA VAL A 88 -4.62 -2.33 10.10
C VAL A 88 -4.95 -2.34 11.59
N SER A 89 -4.10 -1.75 12.44
CA SER A 89 -4.36 -1.66 13.88
C SER A 89 -5.62 -0.82 14.19
N THR A 90 -5.81 0.29 13.46
CA THR A 90 -7.01 1.13 13.57
C THR A 90 -8.25 0.39 13.12
N ALA A 91 -8.19 -0.32 11.98
CA ALA A 91 -9.30 -1.10 11.45
C ALA A 91 -9.74 -2.22 12.42
N ILE A 92 -8.79 -2.87 13.09
CA ILE A 92 -9.10 -3.88 14.14
C ILE A 92 -9.86 -3.26 15.32
N LEU A 93 -9.49 -2.05 15.74
CA LEU A 93 -10.17 -1.35 16.84
C LEU A 93 -11.60 -0.92 16.49
N THR A 94 -11.89 -0.74 15.21
CA THR A 94 -13.21 -0.33 14.68
C THR A 94 -13.93 -1.47 13.96
N ALA A 95 -13.52 -2.72 14.16
CA ALA A 95 -14.14 -3.88 13.52
C ALA A 95 -15.64 -3.97 13.83
N GLY A 96 -16.46 -4.09 12.77
CA GLY A 96 -17.93 -4.12 12.87
C GLY A 96 -18.62 -2.74 12.82
N ASP A 97 -17.86 -1.63 12.96
CA ASP A 97 -18.32 -0.26 12.72
C ASP A 97 -17.17 0.48 11.99
N PRO A 98 -16.89 0.10 10.72
CA PRO A 98 -15.70 0.54 10.01
C PRO A 98 -15.73 2.01 9.66
N LEU A 99 -14.55 2.63 9.59
CA LEU A 99 -14.39 4.06 9.24
C LEU A 99 -14.55 4.33 7.73
N GLY A 100 -14.71 3.29 6.92
CA GLY A 100 -14.89 3.39 5.47
C GLY A 100 -15.46 2.10 4.89
N ASP A 101 -15.47 1.99 3.58
CA ASP A 101 -16.16 0.91 2.86
C ASP A 101 -15.17 -0.11 2.26
N VAL A 102 -14.07 0.37 1.73
CA VAL A 102 -12.97 -0.43 1.18
C VAL A 102 -11.68 0.00 1.84
N MET A 103 -10.80 -0.94 2.18
CA MET A 103 -9.45 -0.68 2.65
C MET A 103 -8.46 -1.22 1.62
N PHE A 104 -7.53 -0.36 1.17
CA PHE A 104 -6.43 -0.67 0.29
C PHE A 104 -5.09 -0.55 1.03
N GLY A 105 -4.13 -1.43 0.72
CA GLY A 105 -2.78 -1.36 1.24
C GLY A 105 -2.49 -2.30 2.41
N VAL A 106 -3.41 -3.26 2.68
CA VAL A 106 -3.05 -4.41 3.51
C VAL A 106 -2.18 -5.35 2.68
N ASP A 107 -1.02 -5.73 3.17
CA ASP A 107 -0.12 -6.59 2.44
C ASP A 107 0.06 -7.99 3.07
N ASN A 108 0.82 -8.87 2.40
CA ASN A 108 1.05 -10.23 2.86
C ASN A 108 1.69 -10.31 4.25
N THR A 109 2.36 -9.26 4.74
CA THR A 109 2.98 -9.22 6.08
C THR A 109 1.96 -8.97 7.19
N PHE A 110 0.84 -8.31 6.88
CA PHE A 110 -0.30 -8.04 7.77
C PHE A 110 -1.56 -8.83 7.41
N LEU A 111 -1.59 -9.53 6.27
CA LEU A 111 -2.77 -10.21 5.71
C LEU A 111 -3.46 -11.13 6.73
N LYS A 112 -2.71 -12.05 7.31
CA LYS A 112 -3.28 -13.04 8.24
C LYS A 112 -3.91 -12.38 9.47
N ARG A 113 -3.29 -11.33 10.00
CA ARG A 113 -3.81 -10.53 11.11
C ARG A 113 -5.14 -9.86 10.76
N ALA A 114 -5.23 -9.26 9.58
CA ALA A 114 -6.45 -8.62 9.11
C ALA A 114 -7.59 -9.63 8.89
N LEU A 115 -7.25 -10.79 8.31
CA LEU A 115 -8.21 -11.88 8.09
C LEU A 115 -8.69 -12.54 9.39
N ASP A 116 -7.82 -12.74 10.39
CA ASP A 116 -8.18 -13.31 11.68
C ASP A 116 -9.03 -12.36 12.53
N ALA A 117 -8.93 -11.07 12.30
CA ALA A 117 -9.79 -10.06 12.92
C ALA A 117 -11.14 -9.87 12.21
N ASP A 118 -11.44 -10.70 11.18
CA ASP A 118 -12.66 -10.63 10.37
C ASP A 118 -12.95 -9.22 9.81
N LEU A 119 -11.89 -8.51 9.38
CA LEU A 119 -12.02 -7.12 8.89
C LEU A 119 -12.78 -7.04 7.56
N PHE A 120 -12.77 -8.11 6.76
CA PHE A 120 -13.25 -8.07 5.37
C PHE A 120 -14.37 -9.03 5.10
N GLU A 121 -15.29 -8.62 4.24
CA GLU A 121 -16.32 -9.46 3.63
C GLU A 121 -15.79 -10.13 2.37
N ALA A 122 -16.23 -11.37 2.09
CA ALA A 122 -15.81 -12.06 0.88
C ALA A 122 -16.44 -11.45 -0.37
N TYR A 123 -15.60 -11.18 -1.39
CA TYR A 123 -16.01 -10.74 -2.72
C TYR A 123 -14.99 -11.23 -3.77
N GLU A 124 -15.46 -12.02 -4.71
CA GLU A 124 -14.63 -12.47 -5.86
C GLU A 124 -14.88 -11.55 -7.05
N SER A 125 -13.96 -10.63 -7.30
CA SER A 125 -14.02 -9.74 -8.46
C SER A 125 -13.96 -10.55 -9.76
N PRO A 126 -14.82 -10.28 -10.76
CA PRO A 126 -14.70 -10.89 -12.08
C PRO A 126 -13.35 -10.63 -12.77
N ALA A 127 -12.68 -9.54 -12.43
CA ALA A 127 -11.38 -9.18 -12.98
C ALA A 127 -10.22 -10.00 -12.38
N LEU A 128 -10.44 -10.71 -11.27
CA LEU A 128 -9.42 -11.54 -10.61
C LEU A 128 -8.81 -12.62 -11.53
N VAL A 129 -9.54 -13.05 -12.56
CA VAL A 129 -9.05 -13.96 -13.60
C VAL A 129 -7.81 -13.43 -14.34
N GLY A 130 -7.60 -12.12 -14.37
CA GLY A 130 -6.43 -11.47 -14.99
C GLY A 130 -5.22 -11.35 -14.06
N VAL A 131 -5.35 -11.73 -12.79
CA VAL A 131 -4.30 -11.67 -11.77
C VAL A 131 -3.61 -13.04 -11.64
N PRO A 132 -2.27 -13.13 -11.71
CA PRO A 132 -1.52 -14.38 -11.54
C PRO A 132 -1.82 -15.08 -10.20
N GLU A 133 -1.99 -16.41 -10.24
CA GLU A 133 -2.28 -17.23 -9.05
C GLU A 133 -1.31 -17.01 -7.88
N PRO A 134 0.02 -16.84 -8.09
CA PRO A 134 0.95 -16.60 -6.99
C PRO A 134 0.70 -15.32 -6.19
N LEU A 135 -0.05 -14.36 -6.72
CA LEU A 135 -0.45 -13.14 -6.01
C LEU A 135 -1.75 -13.31 -5.22
N GLN A 136 -2.55 -14.34 -5.52
CA GLN A 136 -3.85 -14.59 -4.90
C GLN A 136 -3.69 -15.37 -3.58
N LEU A 137 -3.26 -14.70 -2.51
CA LEU A 137 -2.88 -15.35 -1.25
C LEU A 137 -4.07 -15.68 -0.33
N ASP A 138 -5.28 -15.17 -0.62
CA ASP A 138 -6.49 -15.48 0.15
C ASP A 138 -7.50 -16.25 -0.69
N PRO A 139 -7.60 -17.60 -0.55
CA PRO A 139 -8.55 -18.41 -1.29
C PRO A 139 -10.02 -18.22 -0.84
N SER A 140 -10.26 -17.42 0.21
CA SER A 140 -11.61 -17.06 0.66
C SER A 140 -12.15 -15.79 0.00
N HIS A 141 -11.35 -15.15 -0.85
CA HIS A 141 -11.68 -13.90 -1.56
C HIS A 141 -12.17 -12.77 -0.66
N ARG A 142 -11.65 -12.67 0.58
CA ARG A 142 -11.91 -11.56 1.47
C ARG A 142 -11.06 -10.35 1.13
N VAL A 143 -9.95 -10.58 0.44
CA VAL A 143 -9.11 -9.53 -0.15
C VAL A 143 -8.76 -9.86 -1.59
N THR A 144 -8.54 -8.82 -2.37
CA THR A 144 -8.19 -8.85 -3.80
C THR A 144 -6.79 -8.26 -3.96
N PRO A 145 -5.82 -8.97 -4.59
CA PRO A 145 -4.50 -8.40 -4.86
C PRO A 145 -4.59 -7.27 -5.89
N ILE A 146 -3.99 -6.13 -5.59
CA ILE A 146 -4.05 -4.93 -6.44
C ILE A 146 -2.69 -4.60 -7.03
N ASP A 147 -1.63 -4.78 -6.27
CA ASP A 147 -0.26 -4.55 -6.73
C ASP A 147 0.74 -5.45 -6.00
N PHE A 148 1.99 -5.42 -6.45
CA PHE A 148 3.09 -6.10 -5.79
C PHE A 148 4.41 -5.36 -6.02
N GLY A 149 5.34 -5.57 -5.11
CA GLY A 149 6.70 -5.07 -5.21
C GLY A 149 7.67 -5.97 -4.45
N ASP A 150 8.96 -5.74 -4.64
CA ASP A 150 10.00 -6.34 -3.81
C ASP A 150 10.62 -5.25 -2.94
N VAL A 151 10.43 -5.36 -1.62
CA VAL A 151 11.07 -4.46 -0.65
C VAL A 151 12.54 -4.82 -0.56
N CYS A 152 13.41 -3.90 -0.95
CA CYS A 152 14.84 -4.11 -1.09
C CYS A 152 15.62 -2.95 -0.47
N VAL A 153 16.90 -3.14 -0.28
CA VAL A 153 17.82 -2.04 0.00
C VAL A 153 18.12 -1.28 -1.28
N ASN A 154 17.89 0.02 -1.27
CA ASN A 154 18.24 0.96 -2.32
C ASN A 154 19.43 1.82 -1.88
N TYR A 155 20.23 2.27 -2.82
CA TYR A 155 21.40 3.10 -2.54
C TYR A 155 21.58 4.20 -3.58
N TRP A 156 22.18 5.32 -3.16
CA TRP A 156 22.53 6.44 -4.03
C TRP A 156 23.89 6.20 -4.68
N ILE A 157 23.93 5.96 -5.99
CA ILE A 157 25.08 5.45 -6.73
C ILE A 157 26.34 6.31 -6.52
N ASP A 158 26.23 7.63 -6.62
CA ASP A 158 27.36 8.57 -6.54
C ASP A 158 28.05 8.64 -5.15
N ARG A 159 27.52 7.92 -4.15
CA ARG A 159 28.12 7.83 -2.81
C ARG A 159 29.07 6.64 -2.65
N PHE A 160 29.19 5.83 -3.68
CA PHE A 160 29.96 4.61 -3.69
C PHE A 160 30.96 4.60 -4.84
N ASP A 161 32.11 3.93 -4.65
CA ASP A 161 33.20 3.80 -5.60
C ASP A 161 33.98 2.49 -5.39
N ASP A 162 35.14 2.33 -6.03
CA ASP A 162 35.96 1.12 -5.91
C ASP A 162 36.54 0.90 -4.48
N GLU A 163 36.69 1.96 -3.68
CA GLU A 163 37.20 1.88 -2.30
C GLU A 163 36.08 1.64 -1.28
N ASN A 164 34.88 2.11 -1.61
CA ASN A 164 33.66 1.92 -0.84
C ASN A 164 32.57 1.43 -1.80
N PRO A 165 32.48 0.12 -2.09
CA PRO A 165 31.54 -0.40 -3.08
C PRO A 165 30.09 -0.31 -2.60
N VAL A 166 29.13 -0.41 -3.53
CA VAL A 166 27.70 -0.48 -3.21
C VAL A 166 27.41 -1.74 -2.37
N PRO A 167 26.52 -1.67 -1.35
CA PRO A 167 26.09 -2.86 -0.64
C PRO A 167 25.31 -3.78 -1.59
N SER A 168 25.56 -5.08 -1.54
CA SER A 168 24.93 -6.07 -2.42
C SER A 168 24.17 -7.16 -1.65
N THR A 169 24.44 -7.29 -0.36
CA THR A 169 23.85 -8.31 0.52
C THR A 169 23.42 -7.69 1.85
N LEU A 170 22.57 -8.39 2.61
CA LEU A 170 22.24 -8.02 3.98
C LEU A 170 23.49 -7.97 4.86
N ALA A 171 24.47 -8.88 4.65
CA ALA A 171 25.69 -8.92 5.43
C ALA A 171 26.54 -7.66 5.28
N ASP A 172 26.58 -7.05 4.10
CA ASP A 172 27.34 -5.82 3.86
C ASP A 172 26.87 -4.68 4.75
N LEU A 173 25.56 -4.55 4.98
CA LEU A 173 24.99 -3.48 5.82
C LEU A 173 25.46 -3.53 7.27
N ALA A 174 25.85 -4.71 7.76
CA ALA A 174 26.38 -4.90 9.10
C ALA A 174 27.89 -4.62 9.18
N ASP A 175 28.60 -4.45 8.05
CA ASP A 175 30.01 -4.07 8.02
C ASP A 175 30.19 -2.60 8.50
N PRO A 176 31.19 -2.31 9.36
CA PRO A 176 31.49 -0.94 9.77
C PRO A 176 31.80 0.04 8.65
N ALA A 177 32.12 -0.43 7.44
CA ALA A 177 32.29 0.42 6.26
C ALA A 177 31.00 1.19 5.89
N TYR A 178 29.82 0.64 6.23
CA TYR A 178 28.51 1.27 5.99
C TYR A 178 27.92 1.94 7.25
N ALA A 179 28.76 2.22 8.27
CA ALA A 179 28.30 2.90 9.48
C ALA A 179 27.69 4.28 9.15
N ASP A 180 26.58 4.60 9.82
CA ASP A 180 25.80 5.83 9.67
C ASP A 180 25.22 6.08 8.26
N GLN A 181 25.03 5.03 7.45
CA GLN A 181 24.56 5.16 6.07
C GLN A 181 23.11 4.67 5.83
N LEU A 182 22.59 3.77 6.65
CA LEU A 182 21.31 3.09 6.45
C LEU A 182 20.17 3.80 7.19
N VAL A 183 19.04 3.97 6.50
CA VAL A 183 17.74 4.27 7.09
C VAL A 183 16.74 3.15 6.79
N VAL A 184 15.96 2.78 7.79
CA VAL A 184 14.90 1.76 7.73
C VAL A 184 13.63 2.28 8.39
N GLN A 185 12.50 1.61 8.16
CA GLN A 185 11.24 1.91 8.82
C GLN A 185 11.04 0.99 10.04
N ASN A 186 10.22 1.45 10.98
CA ASN A 186 9.81 0.66 12.14
C ASN A 186 8.88 -0.49 11.72
N PRO A 187 9.21 -1.77 11.99
CA PRO A 187 8.40 -2.92 11.60
C PRO A 187 7.04 -3.03 12.32
N GLU A 188 6.79 -2.27 13.39
CA GLU A 188 5.48 -2.23 14.04
C GLU A 188 4.48 -1.35 13.29
N THR A 189 4.97 -0.31 12.62
CA THR A 189 4.13 0.72 12.01
C THR A 189 4.12 0.67 10.49
N SER A 190 5.20 0.18 9.87
CA SER A 190 5.45 0.24 8.43
C SER A 190 5.56 -1.15 7.82
N SER A 191 4.90 -1.34 6.68
CA SER A 191 4.95 -2.55 5.87
C SER A 191 6.36 -2.82 5.30
N PRO A 192 7.03 -1.87 4.62
CA PRO A 192 8.42 -2.07 4.19
C PRO A 192 9.37 -2.35 5.36
N GLY A 193 9.16 -1.72 6.52
CA GLY A 193 9.95 -1.99 7.72
C GLY A 193 9.78 -3.44 8.21
N LEU A 194 8.56 -3.95 8.22
CA LEU A 194 8.29 -5.34 8.58
C LEU A 194 8.86 -6.29 7.51
N ALA A 195 8.67 -6.00 6.23
CA ALA A 195 9.22 -6.80 5.14
C ALA A 195 10.75 -6.94 5.23
N PHE A 196 11.46 -5.86 5.55
CA PHE A 196 12.92 -5.90 5.77
C PHE A 196 13.31 -6.71 7.00
N LEU A 197 12.58 -6.59 8.13
CA LEU A 197 12.79 -7.46 9.28
C LEU A 197 12.61 -8.93 8.90
N LEU A 198 11.54 -9.25 8.17
CA LEU A 198 11.24 -10.62 7.73
C LEU A 198 12.30 -11.17 6.76
N ALA A 199 12.85 -10.33 5.85
CA ALA A 199 13.99 -10.70 5.02
C ALA A 199 15.20 -11.13 5.86
N THR A 200 15.51 -10.37 6.93
CA THR A 200 16.62 -10.70 7.83
C THR A 200 16.38 -11.97 8.64
N ILE A 201 15.13 -12.24 9.03
CA ILE A 201 14.74 -13.47 9.73
C ILE A 201 14.85 -14.67 8.77
N ALA A 202 14.37 -14.53 7.53
CA ALA A 202 14.47 -15.58 6.53
C ALA A 202 15.93 -15.94 6.18
N GLU A 203 16.81 -14.92 6.09
CA GLU A 203 18.23 -15.12 5.78
C GLU A 203 19.03 -15.71 6.96
N TYR A 204 18.84 -15.20 8.17
CA TYR A 204 19.71 -15.52 9.30
C TYR A 204 19.11 -16.53 10.31
N GLY A 205 17.81 -16.86 10.20
CA GLY A 205 17.16 -17.71 11.21
C GLY A 205 17.37 -17.16 12.61
N ASP A 206 17.82 -17.97 13.55
CA ASP A 206 18.07 -17.56 14.95
C ASP A 206 19.15 -16.45 15.11
N GLY A 207 19.92 -16.16 14.06
CA GLY A 207 20.97 -15.14 14.07
C GLY A 207 20.48 -13.72 13.77
N TRP A 208 19.21 -13.52 13.44
CA TRP A 208 18.68 -12.20 13.09
C TRP A 208 18.83 -11.13 14.17
N GLU A 209 18.78 -11.52 15.46
CA GLU A 209 18.97 -10.59 16.59
C GLU A 209 20.40 -10.01 16.63
N ASP A 210 21.41 -10.85 16.40
CA ASP A 210 22.81 -10.42 16.35
C ASP A 210 23.05 -9.50 15.14
N TYR A 211 22.40 -9.77 14.02
CA TYR A 211 22.44 -8.93 12.83
C TYR A 211 21.88 -7.53 13.14
N TRP A 212 20.69 -7.43 13.72
CA TRP A 212 20.10 -6.12 14.08
C TRP A 212 20.88 -5.38 15.18
N ALA A 213 21.49 -6.10 16.10
CA ALA A 213 22.42 -5.50 17.06
C ALA A 213 23.68 -4.93 16.35
N ALA A 214 24.11 -5.52 15.22
CA ALA A 214 25.17 -4.96 14.39
C ALA A 214 24.71 -3.71 13.64
N LEU A 215 23.53 -3.72 13.02
CA LEU A 215 22.96 -2.54 12.38
C LEU A 215 22.79 -1.36 13.36
N ARG A 216 22.34 -1.64 14.59
CA ARG A 216 22.28 -0.60 15.63
C ARG A 216 23.65 -0.02 15.95
N ARG A 217 24.68 -0.86 16.08
CA ARG A 217 26.07 -0.39 16.30
C ARG A 217 26.59 0.44 15.13
N ASN A 218 26.11 0.14 13.92
CA ASN A 218 26.40 0.88 12.69
C ASN A 218 25.56 2.16 12.54
N GLY A 219 24.77 2.55 13.55
CA GLY A 219 24.04 3.82 13.52
C GLY A 219 22.86 3.84 12.54
N VAL A 220 22.17 2.70 12.37
CA VAL A 220 20.93 2.66 11.57
C VAL A 220 19.92 3.68 12.10
N VAL A 221 19.34 4.47 11.19
CA VAL A 221 18.22 5.38 11.49
C VAL A 221 16.91 4.64 11.29
N VAL A 222 15.96 4.87 12.19
CA VAL A 222 14.62 4.27 12.13
C VAL A 222 13.58 5.37 12.05
N THR A 223 12.71 5.31 11.04
CA THR A 223 11.57 6.21 10.84
C THR A 223 10.25 5.51 11.12
N SER A 224 9.16 6.28 11.20
CA SER A 224 7.82 5.74 11.46
C SER A 224 7.20 5.05 10.24
N GLY A 225 7.54 5.50 9.03
CA GLY A 225 6.99 5.01 7.77
C GLY A 225 7.93 5.24 6.59
N TRP A 226 7.49 4.79 5.42
CA TRP A 226 8.29 4.85 4.20
C TRP A 226 8.53 6.30 3.73
N GLU A 227 7.53 7.16 3.81
CA GLU A 227 7.65 8.57 3.41
C GLU A 227 8.76 9.31 4.18
N ASP A 228 8.79 9.13 5.52
CA ASP A 228 9.81 9.73 6.37
C ASP A 228 11.22 9.20 6.04
N ALA A 229 11.34 7.91 5.69
CA ALA A 229 12.62 7.33 5.29
C ALA A 229 13.08 7.87 3.93
N TYR A 230 12.22 7.78 2.90
CA TYR A 230 12.60 8.05 1.51
C TYR A 230 12.70 9.54 1.22
N TYR A 231 11.72 10.34 1.67
CA TYR A 231 11.67 11.79 1.43
C TYR A 231 12.23 12.63 2.58
N GLY A 232 12.56 12.03 3.73
CA GLY A 232 13.14 12.71 4.88
C GLY A 232 14.64 12.44 5.05
N GLU A 233 15.01 11.18 5.25
CA GLU A 233 16.35 10.78 5.65
C GLU A 233 17.26 10.37 4.48
N PHE A 234 16.70 9.78 3.42
CA PHE A 234 17.45 9.39 2.23
C PHE A 234 17.86 10.59 1.39
N ILE A 235 18.98 10.48 0.67
CA ILE A 235 19.54 11.57 -0.12
C ILE A 235 18.55 12.13 -1.16
N SER A 236 17.76 11.29 -1.80
CA SER A 236 16.75 11.72 -2.78
C SER A 236 15.79 12.75 -2.19
N GLY A 237 15.36 12.57 -0.95
CA GLY A 237 14.50 13.51 -0.21
C GLY A 237 15.22 14.72 0.38
N GLY A 238 16.55 14.79 0.26
CA GLY A 238 17.38 15.85 0.83
C GLY A 238 17.98 15.53 2.19
N GLY A 239 17.86 14.30 2.66
CA GLY A 239 18.56 13.74 3.83
C GLY A 239 20.05 13.50 3.57
N ASP A 240 20.71 12.81 4.47
CA ASP A 240 22.13 12.52 4.38
C ASP A 240 22.48 11.02 4.30
N ARG A 241 21.47 10.14 4.37
CA ARG A 241 21.63 8.68 4.31
C ARG A 241 21.67 8.19 2.86
N PRO A 242 22.77 7.57 2.41
CA PRO A 242 22.88 7.06 1.05
C PRO A 242 22.24 5.68 0.82
N ILE A 243 21.76 5.02 1.88
CA ILE A 243 21.14 3.68 1.82
C ILE A 243 19.78 3.74 2.52
N VAL A 244 18.74 3.21 1.86
CA VAL A 244 17.37 3.18 2.37
C VAL A 244 16.71 1.83 2.06
N VAL A 245 15.82 1.38 2.94
CA VAL A 245 14.88 0.30 2.62
C VAL A 245 13.73 0.89 1.80
N SER A 246 13.56 0.41 0.57
CA SER A 246 12.52 0.84 -0.37
C SER A 246 12.19 -0.31 -1.32
N TYR A 247 11.83 -0.04 -2.57
CA TYR A 247 11.40 -1.06 -3.53
C TYR A 247 12.39 -1.26 -4.67
N ALA A 248 12.41 -2.47 -5.27
CA ALA A 248 13.16 -2.74 -6.49
C ALA A 248 12.76 -1.82 -7.65
N SER A 249 11.56 -1.29 -7.60
CA SER A 249 10.95 -0.38 -8.58
C SER A 249 11.12 1.11 -8.25
N SER A 250 11.85 1.49 -7.19
CA SER A 250 12.12 2.90 -6.87
C SER A 250 13.02 3.62 -7.90
N PRO A 251 14.05 2.99 -8.51
CA PRO A 251 14.90 3.68 -9.48
C PRO A 251 14.17 4.31 -10.69
N PRO A 252 13.18 3.68 -11.33
CA PRO A 252 12.37 4.32 -12.36
C PRO A 252 11.71 5.64 -11.94
N ALA A 253 11.25 5.75 -10.68
CA ALA A 253 10.63 6.97 -10.17
C ALA A 253 11.59 8.16 -10.20
N GLU A 254 12.86 7.93 -9.87
CA GLU A 254 13.90 8.96 -9.91
C GLU A 254 14.16 9.46 -11.34
N VAL A 255 13.85 8.68 -12.37
CA VAL A 255 13.94 9.11 -13.78
C VAL A 255 12.67 9.84 -14.22
N ILE A 256 11.51 9.28 -13.88
CA ILE A 256 10.20 9.80 -14.30
C ILE A 256 9.96 11.21 -13.74
N TYR A 257 10.36 11.44 -12.49
CA TYR A 257 10.09 12.70 -11.76
C TYR A 257 11.30 13.59 -11.59
N ALA A 258 12.42 13.28 -12.25
CA ALA A 258 13.64 14.11 -12.17
C ALA A 258 13.41 15.52 -12.74
N ASP A 259 13.82 16.54 -11.98
CA ASP A 259 13.90 17.91 -12.43
C ASP A 259 15.25 18.53 -11.98
N PRO A 260 16.21 18.77 -12.89
CA PRO A 260 16.12 18.56 -14.34
C PRO A 260 16.06 17.09 -14.74
N PRO A 261 15.50 16.74 -15.93
CA PRO A 261 15.41 15.37 -16.43
C PRO A 261 16.77 14.66 -16.46
N VAL A 262 16.78 13.37 -16.12
CA VAL A 262 17.95 12.49 -16.18
C VAL A 262 17.67 11.29 -17.10
N ASP A 263 18.70 10.75 -17.73
CA ASP A 263 18.57 9.61 -18.64
C ASP A 263 18.74 8.26 -17.94
N THR A 264 19.25 8.26 -16.70
CA THR A 264 19.51 7.06 -15.91
C THR A 264 19.21 7.33 -14.43
N PRO A 265 18.72 6.34 -13.67
CA PRO A 265 18.45 6.56 -12.26
C PRO A 265 19.73 6.84 -11.46
N PRO A 266 19.70 7.81 -10.53
CA PRO A 266 20.82 8.06 -9.61
C PRO A 266 20.88 6.99 -8.49
N THR A 267 19.86 6.13 -8.39
CA THR A 267 19.75 5.09 -7.39
C THR A 267 19.90 3.71 -7.99
N GLY A 268 20.39 2.76 -7.19
CA GLY A 268 20.46 1.34 -7.50
C GLY A 268 19.83 0.48 -6.42
N VAL A 269 19.70 -0.82 -6.69
CA VAL A 269 19.05 -1.81 -5.82
C VAL A 269 19.99 -2.97 -5.51
N ALA A 270 20.09 -3.33 -4.24
CA ALA A 270 20.75 -4.55 -3.78
C ALA A 270 19.74 -5.73 -3.84
N THR A 271 19.61 -6.38 -4.99
CA THR A 271 18.57 -7.38 -5.28
C THR A 271 18.62 -8.63 -4.40
N ASN A 272 19.75 -8.92 -3.73
CA ASN A 272 19.86 -10.03 -2.78
C ASN A 272 19.33 -9.69 -1.37
N THR A 273 18.73 -8.52 -1.19
CA THR A 273 18.17 -8.09 0.12
C THR A 273 16.65 -8.07 0.14
N CYS A 274 16.02 -8.49 -0.95
CA CYS A 274 14.63 -8.25 -1.23
C CYS A 274 13.67 -9.23 -0.54
N PHE A 275 12.51 -8.72 -0.12
CA PHE A 275 11.36 -9.49 0.35
C PHE A 275 10.15 -9.19 -0.53
N ARG A 276 9.45 -10.22 -1.05
CA ARG A 276 8.27 -10.03 -1.89
C ARG A 276 7.09 -9.53 -1.07
N GLN A 277 6.54 -8.40 -1.48
CA GLN A 277 5.32 -7.81 -0.96
C GLN A 277 4.21 -7.89 -2.01
N VAL A 278 2.98 -8.23 -1.56
CA VAL A 278 1.75 -8.17 -2.37
C VAL A 278 0.74 -7.38 -1.57
N GLU A 279 0.17 -6.34 -2.14
CA GLU A 279 -0.85 -5.51 -1.50
C GLU A 279 -2.25 -5.84 -1.99
N PHE A 280 -3.20 -5.69 -1.09
CA PHE A 280 -4.59 -6.07 -1.30
C PHE A 280 -5.53 -4.93 -0.98
N ALA A 281 -6.70 -4.96 -1.65
CA ALA A 281 -7.89 -4.25 -1.22
C ALA A 281 -8.96 -5.23 -0.74
N GLY A 282 -9.75 -4.81 0.23
CA GLY A 282 -10.88 -5.61 0.74
C GLY A 282 -12.06 -4.74 1.15
N ILE A 283 -13.26 -5.28 1.02
CA ILE A 283 -14.50 -4.65 1.46
C ILE A 283 -14.60 -4.80 2.97
N LEU A 284 -14.68 -3.69 3.69
CA LEU A 284 -14.73 -3.71 5.15
C LEU A 284 -16.05 -4.29 5.66
N ALA A 285 -15.95 -5.21 6.62
CA ALA A 285 -17.10 -5.85 7.23
C ALA A 285 -17.92 -4.83 8.02
N GLY A 286 -19.22 -4.74 7.72
CA GLY A 286 -20.13 -3.78 8.31
C GLY A 286 -20.35 -2.52 7.47
N THR A 287 -19.80 -2.41 6.26
CA THR A 287 -20.12 -1.32 5.34
C THR A 287 -21.61 -1.28 5.01
N GLU A 288 -22.19 -0.08 4.97
CA GLU A 288 -23.55 0.14 4.49
C GLU A 288 -23.60 0.32 2.94
N HIS A 289 -22.43 0.44 2.27
CA HIS A 289 -22.32 0.72 0.84
C HIS A 289 -21.79 -0.47 0.02
N ARG A 290 -22.16 -1.71 0.40
CA ARG A 290 -21.65 -2.96 -0.18
C ARG A 290 -21.53 -2.97 -1.70
N VAL A 291 -22.59 -2.56 -2.42
CA VAL A 291 -22.61 -2.56 -3.91
C VAL A 291 -21.59 -1.55 -4.47
N ALA A 292 -21.48 -0.37 -3.86
CA ALA A 292 -20.49 0.62 -4.28
C ALA A 292 -19.05 0.13 -4.01
N ALA A 293 -18.84 -0.57 -2.87
CA ALA A 293 -17.56 -1.16 -2.52
C ALA A 293 -17.14 -2.27 -3.49
N GLU A 294 -18.07 -3.14 -3.93
CA GLU A 294 -17.80 -4.16 -4.96
C GLU A 294 -17.39 -3.53 -6.29
N LEU A 295 -18.10 -2.48 -6.74
CA LEU A 295 -17.75 -1.74 -7.96
C LEU A 295 -16.37 -1.06 -7.84
N LEU A 296 -16.03 -0.55 -6.65
CA LEU A 296 -14.72 0.05 -6.43
C LEU A 296 -13.61 -1.00 -6.48
N VAL A 297 -13.79 -2.18 -5.85
CA VAL A 297 -12.81 -3.28 -5.94
C VAL A 297 -12.62 -3.74 -7.38
N ASP A 298 -13.69 -3.83 -8.18
CA ASP A 298 -13.59 -4.15 -9.61
C ASP A 298 -12.80 -3.08 -10.37
N PHE A 299 -13.04 -1.80 -10.06
CA PHE A 299 -12.31 -0.68 -10.66
C PHE A 299 -10.82 -0.68 -10.31
N LEU A 300 -10.45 -1.03 -9.07
CA LEU A 300 -9.03 -1.16 -8.67
C LEU A 300 -8.28 -2.24 -9.48
N LEU A 301 -8.98 -3.18 -10.12
CA LEU A 301 -8.42 -4.14 -11.09
C LEU A 301 -8.65 -3.73 -12.55
N SER A 302 -9.21 -2.56 -12.83
CA SER A 302 -9.37 -2.07 -14.21
C SER A 302 -8.03 -1.68 -14.83
N PRO A 303 -7.88 -1.72 -16.16
CA PRO A 303 -6.68 -1.21 -16.81
C PRO A 303 -6.37 0.25 -16.46
N ALA A 304 -7.38 1.10 -16.32
CA ALA A 304 -7.22 2.51 -16.00
C ALA A 304 -6.49 2.71 -14.64
N PHE A 305 -6.91 1.97 -13.60
CA PHE A 305 -6.25 2.03 -12.30
C PHE A 305 -4.90 1.32 -12.31
N GLN A 306 -4.83 0.12 -12.88
CA GLN A 306 -3.64 -0.74 -12.84
C GLN A 306 -2.46 -0.16 -13.64
N GLU A 307 -2.71 0.51 -14.76
CA GLU A 307 -1.66 1.17 -15.57
C GLU A 307 -1.16 2.47 -14.93
N ASP A 308 -1.90 3.05 -13.99
CA ASP A 308 -1.49 4.22 -13.22
C ASP A 308 -0.60 3.86 -12.01
N ILE A 309 -0.75 2.67 -11.43
CA ILE A 309 0.04 2.20 -10.28
C ILE A 309 1.55 2.41 -10.45
N PRO A 310 2.19 2.00 -11.57
CA PRO A 310 3.63 2.21 -11.74
C PRO A 310 4.04 3.67 -11.80
N LEU A 311 3.15 4.56 -12.22
CA LEU A 311 3.41 6.01 -12.33
C LEU A 311 3.15 6.75 -11.03
N SER A 312 2.31 6.21 -10.17
CA SER A 312 1.84 6.89 -8.97
C SER A 312 2.41 6.30 -7.68
N MET A 313 2.36 4.98 -7.52
CA MET A 313 2.84 4.28 -6.33
C MET A 313 4.18 3.56 -6.53
N PHE A 314 4.72 3.54 -7.75
CA PHE A 314 6.03 2.96 -8.10
C PHE A 314 6.19 1.47 -7.75
N VAL A 315 5.10 0.72 -7.81
CA VAL A 315 5.06 -0.74 -7.67
C VAL A 315 4.47 -1.37 -8.92
N PHE A 316 4.45 -2.70 -9.00
CA PHE A 316 3.91 -3.40 -10.16
C PHE A 316 2.41 -3.65 -10.02
N PRO A 317 1.62 -3.45 -11.09
CA PRO A 317 0.22 -3.80 -11.10
C PRO A 317 0.02 -5.31 -10.95
N ALA A 318 -1.02 -5.75 -10.22
CA ALA A 318 -1.36 -7.17 -10.13
C ALA A 318 -1.97 -7.71 -11.43
N LEU A 319 -2.61 -6.87 -12.24
CA LEU A 319 -3.21 -7.27 -13.51
C LEU A 319 -2.09 -7.54 -14.54
N ALA A 320 -1.90 -8.79 -14.94
CA ALA A 320 -0.81 -9.21 -15.81
C ALA A 320 -0.82 -8.55 -17.20
N SER A 321 -1.97 -8.03 -17.66
CA SER A 321 -2.11 -7.37 -18.96
C SER A 321 -1.89 -5.85 -18.90
N ALA A 322 -1.71 -5.26 -17.71
CA ALA A 322 -1.48 -3.83 -17.58
C ALA A 322 -0.15 -3.42 -18.25
N ALA A 323 -0.16 -2.31 -18.98
CA ALA A 323 1.03 -1.79 -19.62
C ALA A 323 1.94 -1.11 -18.60
N LEU A 324 3.25 -1.41 -18.69
CA LEU A 324 4.25 -0.76 -17.85
C LEU A 324 4.85 0.45 -18.57
N PRO A 325 5.15 1.54 -17.85
CA PRO A 325 5.93 2.66 -18.39
C PRO A 325 7.29 2.20 -18.88
N GLN A 326 7.82 2.85 -19.93
CA GLN A 326 9.12 2.47 -20.50
C GLN A 326 10.26 2.50 -19.47
N ALA A 327 10.26 3.46 -18.54
CA ALA A 327 11.25 3.55 -17.47
C ALA A 327 11.24 2.31 -16.56
N PHE A 328 10.06 1.69 -16.30
CA PHE A 328 9.99 0.44 -15.56
C PHE A 328 10.63 -0.71 -16.34
N VAL A 329 10.36 -0.79 -17.65
CA VAL A 329 10.96 -1.83 -18.52
C VAL A 329 12.47 -1.69 -18.60
N ASP A 330 12.98 -0.46 -18.63
CA ASP A 330 14.42 -0.18 -18.84
C ASP A 330 15.24 -0.27 -17.55
N PHE A 331 14.69 0.09 -16.39
CA PHE A 331 15.48 0.34 -15.17
C PHE A 331 15.15 -0.54 -13.97
N VAL A 332 14.00 -1.25 -13.93
CA VAL A 332 13.73 -2.15 -12.80
C VAL A 332 14.63 -3.38 -12.85
N GLN A 333 15.23 -3.67 -11.72
CA GLN A 333 15.98 -4.91 -11.50
C GLN A 333 15.23 -5.76 -10.47
N LEU A 334 14.51 -6.78 -10.95
CA LEU A 334 13.81 -7.71 -10.07
C LEU A 334 14.80 -8.71 -9.47
N PRO A 335 14.60 -9.11 -8.20
CA PRO A 335 15.36 -10.21 -7.60
C PRO A 335 14.98 -11.54 -8.27
N ASP A 336 15.99 -12.40 -8.48
CA ASP A 336 15.77 -13.76 -9.01
C ASP A 336 15.07 -14.65 -7.96
N ASP A 337 15.41 -14.48 -6.67
CA ASP A 337 14.91 -15.28 -5.55
C ASP A 337 14.70 -14.40 -4.31
N PRO A 338 13.60 -13.63 -4.23
CA PRO A 338 13.32 -12.79 -3.08
C PRO A 338 13.02 -13.63 -1.84
N HIS A 339 13.40 -13.14 -0.66
CA HIS A 339 12.99 -13.75 0.60
C HIS A 339 11.46 -13.79 0.71
N LEU A 340 10.96 -14.88 1.31
CA LEU A 340 9.54 -15.13 1.54
C LEU A 340 9.35 -15.78 2.90
N LEU A 341 8.27 -15.41 3.59
CA LEU A 341 7.73 -16.11 4.75
C LEU A 341 6.22 -16.26 4.57
N GLY A 342 5.67 -17.39 5.02
CA GLY A 342 4.24 -17.63 4.90
C GLY A 342 3.42 -16.72 5.83
N PRO A 343 2.24 -16.20 5.40
CA PRO A 343 1.41 -15.31 6.25
C PRO A 343 1.06 -15.90 7.62
N ALA A 344 0.86 -17.21 7.71
CA ALA A 344 0.58 -17.91 8.98
C ALA A 344 1.79 -17.92 9.94
N GLU A 345 3.01 -18.09 9.40
CA GLU A 345 4.25 -18.02 10.17
C GLU A 345 4.51 -16.60 10.66
N ILE A 346 4.29 -15.61 9.79
CA ILE A 346 4.42 -14.19 10.13
C ILE A 346 3.48 -13.86 11.30
N GLU A 347 2.19 -14.16 11.19
CA GLU A 347 1.21 -13.84 12.24
C GLU A 347 1.51 -14.55 13.57
N ALA A 348 1.95 -15.81 13.53
CA ALA A 348 2.28 -16.57 14.72
C ALA A 348 3.46 -15.97 15.52
N ASN A 349 4.38 -15.27 14.86
CA ASN A 349 5.64 -14.81 15.46
C ASN A 349 5.81 -13.28 15.45
N ARG A 350 5.07 -12.54 14.62
CA ARG A 350 5.25 -11.11 14.36
C ARG A 350 5.37 -10.28 15.66
N ASN A 351 4.45 -10.48 16.60
CA ASN A 351 4.46 -9.71 17.85
C ASN A 351 5.75 -9.96 18.66
N ALA A 352 6.20 -11.22 18.73
CA ALA A 352 7.44 -11.55 19.43
C ALA A 352 8.66 -10.98 18.70
N TRP A 353 8.70 -11.04 17.38
CA TRP A 353 9.78 -10.49 16.57
C TRP A 353 9.86 -8.96 16.67
N THR A 354 8.73 -8.25 16.54
CA THR A 354 8.72 -6.78 16.60
C THR A 354 9.01 -6.27 18.02
N GLU A 355 8.51 -6.92 19.07
CA GLU A 355 8.84 -6.60 20.46
C GLU A 355 10.35 -6.78 20.70
N ARG A 356 10.90 -7.91 20.25
CA ARG A 356 12.33 -8.18 20.42
C ARG A 356 13.20 -7.24 19.60
N TRP A 357 12.79 -6.93 18.35
CA TRP A 357 13.45 -5.94 17.52
C TRP A 357 13.46 -4.55 18.21
N THR A 358 12.33 -4.14 18.77
CA THR A 358 12.22 -2.87 19.53
C THR A 358 13.19 -2.81 20.71
N GLU A 359 13.35 -3.91 21.44
CA GLU A 359 14.33 -3.99 22.52
C GLU A 359 15.77 -3.85 22.03
N ILE A 360 16.11 -4.47 20.89
CA ILE A 360 17.47 -4.46 20.33
C ILE A 360 17.79 -3.12 19.70
N VAL A 361 16.87 -2.53 18.94
CA VAL A 361 17.16 -1.39 18.06
C VAL A 361 16.83 -0.05 18.71
N LEU A 362 15.72 0.05 19.45
CA LEU A 362 15.21 1.32 19.96
C LEU A 362 15.50 1.55 21.46
N ARG A 363 15.89 0.52 22.22
CA ARG A 363 16.17 0.62 23.66
C ARG A 363 17.62 0.26 23.98
#